data_934f8763572f98031bb0da42a3ebe904
#
_entry.id   934f8763572f98031bb0da42a3ebe904
#
_cell.length_a   1.000
_cell.length_b   1.000
_cell.length_c   1.000
_cell.angle_alpha   90.00
_cell.angle_beta   90.00
_cell.angle_gamma   90.00
#
_symmetry.space_group_name_H-M   'P 1'
#
loop_
_entity.id
_entity.type
_entity.pdbx_description
1 polymer ?
#
loop_
_entity_poly.entity_id
_entity_poly.type
_entity_poly.pdbx_seq_one_letter_code
_entity_poly.pdbx_strand_id
1 'polypeptide(L)'
;LPLDMGPFAEIHYPPVASVVLGFRREHVAHPLDGFGMLIPGVEGFGILGAVFSSSLFPDRAPAGHVTLTAYVGGARHPELALQSEEAMVQLTLKDLRTLLGVNGPPTFQHIAVFKKAIPQYEVGFGRFKELIDKVEEKAPGLFLAGHFRHGISLSDSLLSGLQTAEKIEKYFNRLNLNQPAPLFPDTASPTA
;
A
#
# COMPACT_ATOMS: atom_id res chain seq x y z
N LEU A 1 22.08 -18.26 18.84
CA LEU A 1 21.16 -19.17 18.10
C LEU A 1 20.79 -18.50 16.79
N PRO A 2 20.88 -19.18 15.65
CA PRO A 2 20.47 -18.60 14.39
C PRO A 2 18.98 -18.27 14.45
N LEU A 3 18.61 -17.04 14.02
CA LEU A 3 17.22 -16.63 13.88
C LEU A 3 16.66 -17.29 12.62
N ASP A 4 15.57 -18.02 12.76
CA ASP A 4 14.87 -18.56 11.60
C ASP A 4 13.86 -17.51 11.10
N MET A 5 14.23 -16.83 10.00
CA MET A 5 13.40 -15.86 9.30
C MET A 5 12.64 -16.50 8.12
N GLY A 6 12.87 -17.79 7.84
CA GLY A 6 12.26 -18.52 6.72
C GLY A 6 10.74 -18.42 6.66
N PRO A 7 10.03 -18.61 7.78
CA PRO A 7 8.57 -18.56 7.78
C PRO A 7 7.96 -17.23 7.32
N PHE A 8 8.69 -16.11 7.38
CA PHE A 8 8.17 -14.82 6.84
C PHE A 8 8.02 -14.84 5.32
N ALA A 9 8.72 -15.73 4.62
CA ALA A 9 8.55 -15.91 3.18
C ALA A 9 7.17 -16.49 2.82
N GLU A 10 6.48 -17.09 3.77
CA GLU A 10 5.12 -17.63 3.60
C GLU A 10 4.03 -16.56 3.63
N ILE A 11 4.34 -15.32 4.03
CA ILE A 11 3.37 -14.21 3.98
C ILE A 11 3.01 -13.96 2.52
N HIS A 12 1.74 -14.17 2.21
CA HIS A 12 1.23 -14.03 0.86
C HIS A 12 1.07 -12.56 0.47
N TYR A 13 1.74 -12.17 -0.62
CA TYR A 13 1.66 -10.85 -1.24
C TYR A 13 1.20 -11.00 -2.70
N PRO A 14 -0.09 -10.97 -2.98
CA PRO A 14 -0.58 -11.09 -4.35
C PRO A 14 -0.20 -9.87 -5.20
N PRO A 15 -0.06 -10.04 -6.52
CA PRO A 15 0.15 -8.92 -7.42
C PRO A 15 -1.13 -8.09 -7.58
N VAL A 16 -0.95 -6.78 -7.69
CA VAL A 16 -2.00 -5.81 -8.01
C VAL A 16 -1.48 -4.84 -9.05
N ALA A 17 -2.28 -4.54 -10.05
CA ALA A 17 -2.06 -3.44 -10.96
C ALA A 17 -2.98 -2.26 -10.61
N SER A 18 -2.41 -1.07 -10.59
CA SER A 18 -3.13 0.21 -10.54
C SER A 18 -3.25 0.73 -11.98
N VAL A 19 -4.48 0.83 -12.48
CA VAL A 19 -4.79 1.33 -13.83
C VAL A 19 -5.44 2.69 -13.70
N VAL A 20 -4.70 3.73 -14.03
CA VAL A 20 -5.15 5.13 -13.97
C VAL A 20 -5.60 5.56 -15.34
N LEU A 21 -6.85 5.96 -15.47
CA LEU A 21 -7.45 6.42 -16.74
C LEU A 21 -8.06 7.81 -16.56
N GLY A 22 -7.70 8.72 -17.44
CA GLY A 22 -8.31 10.05 -17.57
C GLY A 22 -9.35 10.07 -18.68
N PHE A 23 -10.46 10.78 -18.47
CA PHE A 23 -11.53 10.94 -19.44
C PHE A 23 -11.99 12.40 -19.51
N ARG A 24 -12.58 12.80 -20.63
CA ARG A 24 -13.42 14.00 -20.64
C ARG A 24 -14.59 13.78 -19.70
N ARG A 25 -14.97 14.78 -18.91
CA ARG A 25 -16.07 14.66 -17.95
C ARG A 25 -17.38 14.23 -18.62
N GLU A 26 -17.65 14.73 -19.81
CA GLU A 26 -18.83 14.41 -20.62
C GLU A 26 -18.91 12.94 -21.07
N HIS A 27 -17.78 12.23 -21.07
CA HIS A 27 -17.74 10.82 -21.43
C HIS A 27 -18.00 9.87 -20.25
N VAL A 28 -18.32 10.38 -19.06
CA VAL A 28 -18.60 9.57 -17.88
C VAL A 28 -19.99 9.94 -17.36
N ALA A 29 -20.96 9.04 -17.50
CA ALA A 29 -22.34 9.31 -17.10
C ALA A 29 -22.53 9.42 -15.58
N HIS A 30 -21.79 8.61 -14.81
CA HIS A 30 -21.85 8.64 -13.34
C HIS A 30 -21.39 10.00 -12.79
N PRO A 31 -22.06 10.59 -11.78
CA PRO A 31 -21.73 11.91 -11.24
C PRO A 31 -20.34 11.97 -10.57
N LEU A 32 -19.79 10.85 -10.15
CA LEU A 32 -18.52 10.71 -9.40
C LEU A 32 -18.51 11.51 -8.09
N ASP A 33 -19.65 11.57 -7.42
CA ASP A 33 -19.91 12.34 -6.20
C ASP A 33 -19.56 11.62 -4.91
N GLY A 34 -18.68 10.61 -5.00
CA GLY A 34 -18.22 9.78 -3.89
C GLY A 34 -16.72 9.53 -3.90
N PHE A 35 -16.30 8.64 -2.99
CA PHE A 35 -14.92 8.22 -2.88
C PHE A 35 -14.51 7.30 -4.04
N GLY A 36 -15.42 6.43 -4.45
CA GLY A 36 -15.18 5.34 -5.39
C GLY A 36 -16.08 4.16 -5.08
N MET A 37 -15.73 3.01 -5.60
CA MET A 37 -16.47 1.77 -5.37
C MET A 37 -15.54 0.60 -5.14
N LEU A 38 -15.95 -0.34 -4.28
CA LEU A 38 -15.40 -1.69 -4.18
C LEU A 38 -16.39 -2.65 -4.84
N ILE A 39 -15.88 -3.66 -5.54
CA ILE A 39 -16.70 -4.60 -6.28
C ILE A 39 -16.61 -5.97 -5.62
N PRO A 40 -17.71 -6.50 -5.07
CA PRO A 40 -17.74 -7.86 -4.54
C PRO A 40 -17.44 -8.90 -5.64
N GLY A 41 -16.73 -9.99 -5.27
CA GLY A 41 -16.35 -11.03 -6.22
C GLY A 41 -17.54 -11.69 -6.94
N VAL A 42 -18.71 -11.72 -6.30
CA VAL A 42 -19.95 -12.28 -6.86
C VAL A 42 -20.50 -11.52 -8.07
N GLU A 43 -20.09 -10.27 -8.25
CA GLU A 43 -20.52 -9.44 -9.38
C GLU A 43 -19.79 -9.77 -10.70
N GLY A 44 -18.72 -10.55 -10.67
CA GLY A 44 -18.06 -11.07 -11.87
C GLY A 44 -17.27 -10.07 -12.70
N PHE A 45 -16.93 -8.90 -12.15
CA PHE A 45 -16.06 -7.91 -12.82
C PHE A 45 -14.58 -8.26 -12.65
N GLY A 46 -13.75 -7.83 -13.60
CA GLY A 46 -12.31 -8.03 -13.57
C GLY A 46 -11.56 -7.06 -12.67
N ILE A 47 -12.10 -5.86 -12.45
CA ILE A 47 -11.53 -4.90 -11.51
C ILE A 47 -11.99 -5.16 -10.08
N LEU A 48 -11.12 -4.85 -9.10
CA LEU A 48 -11.44 -4.96 -7.67
C LEU A 48 -12.28 -3.79 -7.17
N GLY A 49 -12.19 -2.67 -7.86
CA GLY A 49 -12.83 -1.42 -7.53
C GLY A 49 -12.21 -0.26 -8.29
N ALA A 50 -12.79 0.93 -8.13
CA ALA A 50 -12.29 2.16 -8.72
C ALA A 50 -12.41 3.32 -7.73
N VAL A 51 -11.34 4.11 -7.62
CA VAL A 51 -11.29 5.36 -6.86
C VAL A 51 -11.57 6.52 -7.81
N PHE A 52 -12.43 7.46 -7.40
CA PHE A 52 -12.73 8.67 -8.16
C PHE A 52 -11.70 9.75 -7.83
N SER A 53 -10.47 9.54 -8.34
CA SER A 53 -9.27 10.28 -7.90
C SER A 53 -9.40 11.79 -8.03
N SER A 54 -10.02 12.30 -9.11
CA SER A 54 -10.24 13.73 -9.32
C SER A 54 -11.36 14.33 -8.45
N SER A 55 -12.25 13.50 -7.90
CA SER A 55 -13.28 13.95 -6.95
C SER A 55 -12.72 14.06 -5.53
N LEU A 56 -11.76 13.23 -5.20
CA LEU A 56 -11.15 13.20 -3.86
C LEU A 56 -10.02 14.21 -3.68
N PHE A 57 -9.23 14.41 -4.73
CA PHE A 57 -8.03 15.21 -4.65
C PHE A 57 -8.08 16.34 -5.70
N PRO A 58 -7.93 17.59 -5.29
CA PRO A 58 -7.79 18.72 -6.21
C PRO A 58 -6.61 18.48 -7.19
N ASP A 59 -6.71 19.04 -8.38
CA ASP A 59 -5.65 19.06 -9.39
C ASP A 59 -5.22 17.67 -9.93
N ARG A 60 -6.05 16.64 -9.73
CA ARG A 60 -5.82 15.29 -10.29
C ARG A 60 -6.37 15.10 -11.70
N ALA A 61 -7.02 16.10 -12.26
CA ALA A 61 -7.44 16.16 -13.65
C ALA A 61 -7.46 17.61 -14.14
N PRO A 62 -7.15 17.88 -15.43
CA PRO A 62 -7.37 19.20 -16.02
C PRO A 62 -8.86 19.59 -16.00
N ALA A 63 -9.15 20.89 -16.17
CA ALA A 63 -10.52 21.36 -16.29
C ALA A 63 -11.28 20.59 -17.37
N GLY A 64 -12.52 20.20 -17.09
CA GLY A 64 -13.36 19.40 -17.99
C GLY A 64 -12.97 17.92 -18.14
N HIS A 65 -12.05 17.44 -17.30
CA HIS A 65 -11.64 16.03 -17.27
C HIS A 65 -11.87 15.42 -15.88
N VAL A 66 -11.83 14.09 -15.84
CA VAL A 66 -11.87 13.30 -14.61
C VAL A 66 -10.82 12.20 -14.66
N THR A 67 -10.32 11.81 -13.50
CA THR A 67 -9.37 10.71 -13.36
C THR A 67 -9.96 9.62 -12.46
N LEU A 68 -9.93 8.40 -12.95
CA LEU A 68 -10.33 7.18 -12.25
C LEU A 68 -9.11 6.30 -12.05
N THR A 69 -8.96 5.72 -10.85
CA THR A 69 -7.92 4.72 -10.56
C THR A 69 -8.59 3.40 -10.25
N ALA A 70 -8.49 2.44 -11.15
CA ALA A 70 -8.98 1.09 -10.97
C ALA A 70 -7.85 0.15 -10.47
N TYR A 71 -8.23 -0.88 -9.73
CA TYR A 71 -7.30 -1.91 -9.27
C TYR A 71 -7.67 -3.25 -9.88
N VAL A 72 -6.64 -3.97 -10.40
CA VAL A 72 -6.77 -5.25 -11.07
C VAL A 72 -5.89 -6.30 -10.39
N GLY A 73 -6.34 -7.55 -10.31
CA GLY A 73 -5.57 -8.63 -9.72
C GLY A 73 -5.96 -8.95 -8.26
N GLY A 74 -5.00 -8.80 -7.34
CA GLY A 74 -5.19 -9.16 -5.93
C GLY A 74 -5.31 -10.66 -5.72
N ALA A 75 -5.74 -11.06 -4.51
CA ALA A 75 -5.85 -12.47 -4.16
C ALA A 75 -6.92 -13.24 -4.95
N ARG A 76 -7.90 -12.53 -5.55
CA ARG A 76 -8.99 -13.17 -6.31
C ARG A 76 -8.55 -13.64 -7.69
N HIS A 77 -7.82 -12.79 -8.42
CA HIS A 77 -7.40 -13.01 -9.80
C HIS A 77 -5.98 -12.45 -10.03
N PRO A 78 -4.95 -13.00 -9.35
CA PRO A 78 -3.58 -12.47 -9.43
C PRO A 78 -3.03 -12.42 -10.85
N GLU A 79 -3.46 -13.35 -11.71
CA GLU A 79 -3.06 -13.45 -13.11
C GLU A 79 -3.45 -12.22 -13.94
N LEU A 80 -4.54 -11.53 -13.57
CA LEU A 80 -5.00 -10.34 -14.30
C LEU A 80 -4.04 -9.16 -14.16
N ALA A 81 -3.38 -9.02 -13.01
CA ALA A 81 -2.39 -7.96 -12.79
C ALA A 81 -1.06 -8.20 -13.51
N LEU A 82 -0.86 -9.37 -14.09
CA LEU A 82 0.37 -9.78 -14.79
C LEU A 82 0.19 -9.85 -16.30
N GLN A 83 -0.95 -9.42 -16.82
CA GLN A 83 -1.22 -9.32 -18.26
C GLN A 83 -0.48 -8.13 -18.88
N SER A 84 -0.58 -7.99 -20.20
CA SER A 84 -0.06 -6.79 -20.88
C SER A 84 -0.85 -5.54 -20.45
N GLU A 85 -0.21 -4.37 -20.56
CA GLU A 85 -0.84 -3.09 -20.24
C GLU A 85 -2.12 -2.89 -21.06
N GLU A 86 -2.09 -3.24 -22.35
CA GLU A 86 -3.25 -3.15 -23.24
C GLU A 86 -4.41 -4.02 -22.77
N ALA A 87 -4.12 -5.25 -22.35
CA ALA A 87 -5.16 -6.16 -21.84
C ALA A 87 -5.79 -5.62 -20.54
N MET A 88 -4.98 -5.10 -19.61
CA MET A 88 -5.46 -4.49 -18.38
C MET A 88 -6.31 -3.23 -18.64
N VAL A 89 -5.90 -2.38 -19.60
CA VAL A 89 -6.67 -1.20 -20.00
C VAL A 89 -8.00 -1.63 -20.62
N GLN A 90 -8.02 -2.62 -21.52
CA GLN A 90 -9.27 -3.08 -22.15
C GLN A 90 -10.23 -3.72 -21.13
N LEU A 91 -9.71 -4.52 -20.21
CA LEU A 91 -10.47 -5.08 -19.09
C LEU A 91 -11.11 -3.96 -18.26
N THR A 92 -10.30 -2.99 -17.84
CA THR A 92 -10.75 -1.86 -17.04
C THR A 92 -11.79 -1.01 -17.76
N LEU A 93 -11.57 -0.71 -19.04
CA LEU A 93 -12.52 0.05 -19.86
C LEU A 93 -13.87 -0.68 -19.99
N LYS A 94 -13.85 -1.99 -20.21
CA LYS A 94 -15.07 -2.82 -20.28
C LYS A 94 -15.88 -2.68 -19.00
N ASP A 95 -15.25 -2.81 -17.86
CA ASP A 95 -15.91 -2.77 -16.57
C ASP A 95 -16.40 -1.36 -16.23
N LEU A 96 -15.59 -0.32 -16.46
CA LEU A 96 -15.98 1.07 -16.24
C LEU A 96 -17.14 1.53 -17.15
N ARG A 97 -17.23 0.99 -18.37
CA ARG A 97 -18.40 1.22 -19.25
C ARG A 97 -19.69 0.74 -18.59
N THR A 98 -19.66 -0.46 -18.02
CA THR A 98 -20.83 -1.05 -17.38
C THR A 98 -21.16 -0.36 -16.06
N LEU A 99 -20.15 -0.06 -15.25
CA LEU A 99 -20.33 0.43 -13.89
C LEU A 99 -20.59 1.95 -13.81
N LEU A 100 -19.91 2.72 -14.67
CA LEU A 100 -19.92 4.20 -14.59
C LEU A 100 -20.44 4.87 -15.87
N GLY A 101 -20.86 4.09 -16.87
CA GLY A 101 -21.33 4.64 -18.13
C GLY A 101 -20.25 5.41 -18.90
N VAL A 102 -18.99 4.92 -18.85
CA VAL A 102 -17.90 5.49 -19.66
C VAL A 102 -18.17 5.19 -21.14
N ASN A 103 -18.23 6.22 -22.01
CA ASN A 103 -18.60 6.09 -23.41
C ASN A 103 -17.57 6.63 -24.41
N GLY A 104 -16.42 7.12 -23.96
CA GLY A 104 -15.34 7.64 -24.78
C GLY A 104 -14.00 6.97 -24.56
N PRO A 105 -13.00 7.26 -25.40
CA PRO A 105 -11.63 6.79 -25.18
C PRO A 105 -10.99 7.53 -23.99
N PRO A 106 -10.03 6.90 -23.30
CA PRO A 106 -9.24 7.61 -22.31
C PRO A 106 -8.36 8.67 -22.99
N THR A 107 -8.25 9.84 -22.35
CA THR A 107 -7.35 10.92 -22.74
C THR A 107 -5.98 10.82 -22.07
N PHE A 108 -5.90 10.00 -21.03
CA PHE A 108 -4.69 9.68 -20.28
C PHE A 108 -4.74 8.24 -19.80
N GLN A 109 -3.60 7.57 -19.77
CA GLN A 109 -3.46 6.25 -19.15
C GLN A 109 -2.09 6.11 -18.49
N HIS A 110 -2.09 5.46 -17.35
CA HIS A 110 -0.87 5.07 -16.63
C HIS A 110 -1.13 3.78 -15.87
N ILE A 111 -0.21 2.82 -16.00
CA ILE A 111 -0.31 1.52 -15.35
C ILE A 111 0.90 1.32 -14.45
N ALA A 112 0.67 0.91 -13.20
CA ALA A 112 1.71 0.51 -12.28
C ALA A 112 1.42 -0.90 -11.75
N VAL A 113 2.35 -1.83 -11.97
CA VAL A 113 2.23 -3.22 -11.53
C VAL A 113 3.08 -3.47 -10.31
N PHE A 114 2.46 -3.91 -9.25
CA PHE A 114 3.09 -4.33 -8.00
C PHE A 114 3.04 -5.85 -7.90
N LYS A 115 4.14 -6.53 -8.24
CA LYS A 115 4.23 -8.00 -8.22
C LYS A 115 4.01 -8.62 -6.84
N LYS A 116 4.34 -7.87 -5.78
CA LYS A 116 4.05 -8.16 -4.38
C LYS A 116 3.48 -6.88 -3.78
N ALA A 117 2.15 -6.76 -3.74
CA ALA A 117 1.49 -5.51 -3.36
C ALA A 117 1.38 -5.35 -1.84
N ILE A 118 0.37 -5.98 -1.23
CA ILE A 118 0.12 -5.88 0.20
C ILE A 118 -0.04 -7.28 0.79
N PRO A 119 0.38 -7.51 2.07
CA PRO A 119 0.21 -8.80 2.71
C PRO A 119 -1.27 -9.12 2.90
N GLN A 120 -1.64 -10.37 2.65
CA GLN A 120 -2.99 -10.85 2.92
C GLN A 120 -3.07 -11.37 4.34
N TYR A 121 -3.96 -10.80 5.14
CA TYR A 121 -4.23 -11.25 6.50
C TYR A 121 -5.24 -12.39 6.48
N GLU A 122 -4.76 -13.54 6.02
CA GLU A 122 -5.56 -14.77 5.92
C GLU A 122 -5.83 -15.38 7.30
N VAL A 123 -6.76 -16.31 7.36
CA VAL A 123 -7.02 -17.09 8.58
C VAL A 123 -5.71 -17.77 9.02
N GLY A 124 -5.33 -17.59 10.28
CA GLY A 124 -4.07 -18.08 10.81
C GLY A 124 -2.88 -17.11 10.69
N PHE A 125 -3.07 -15.91 10.16
CA PHE A 125 -2.01 -14.89 10.08
C PHE A 125 -1.40 -14.54 11.45
N GLY A 126 -2.11 -14.78 12.55
CA GLY A 126 -1.63 -14.57 13.92
C GLY A 126 -0.29 -15.24 14.21
N ARG A 127 0.00 -16.38 13.57
CA ARG A 127 1.30 -17.08 13.68
C ARG A 127 2.51 -16.20 13.33
N PHE A 128 2.36 -15.31 12.36
CA PHE A 128 3.45 -14.40 11.97
C PHE A 128 3.67 -13.30 13.00
N LYS A 129 2.60 -12.82 13.67
CA LYS A 129 2.72 -11.88 14.78
C LYS A 129 3.44 -12.51 15.96
N GLU A 130 3.08 -13.74 16.32
CA GLU A 130 3.80 -14.51 17.35
C GLU A 130 5.26 -14.77 16.96
N LEU A 131 5.53 -15.01 15.68
CA LEU A 131 6.90 -15.18 15.18
C LEU A 131 7.71 -13.90 15.31
N ILE A 132 7.13 -12.73 14.99
CA ILE A 132 7.75 -11.42 15.18
C ILE A 132 8.16 -11.24 16.64
N ASP A 133 7.25 -11.49 17.57
CA ASP A 133 7.51 -11.32 19.01
C ASP A 133 8.63 -12.26 19.48
N LYS A 134 8.63 -13.53 19.05
CA LYS A 134 9.69 -14.50 19.35
C LYS A 134 11.05 -14.11 18.76
N VAL A 135 11.05 -13.52 17.56
CA VAL A 135 12.29 -13.07 16.91
C VAL A 135 12.87 -11.86 17.65
N GLU A 136 12.03 -10.87 18.00
CA GLU A 136 12.44 -9.69 18.78
C GLU A 136 12.92 -10.08 20.19
N GLU A 137 12.29 -11.08 20.83
CA GLU A 137 12.72 -11.61 22.13
C GLU A 137 14.10 -12.29 22.08
N LYS A 138 14.33 -13.12 21.03
CA LYS A 138 15.58 -13.85 20.86
C LYS A 138 16.75 -12.99 20.38
N ALA A 139 16.47 -11.86 19.78
CA ALA A 139 17.47 -10.93 19.25
C ALA A 139 17.27 -9.52 19.81
N PRO A 140 17.64 -9.28 21.08
CA PRO A 140 17.56 -7.95 21.67
C PRO A 140 18.28 -6.90 20.82
N GLY A 141 17.56 -5.84 20.43
CA GLY A 141 18.05 -4.80 19.51
C GLY A 141 17.61 -4.97 18.06
N LEU A 142 16.96 -6.08 17.70
CA LEU A 142 16.26 -6.24 16.43
C LEU A 142 14.78 -5.84 16.63
N PHE A 143 14.26 -4.99 15.74
CA PHE A 143 12.88 -4.56 15.75
C PHE A 143 12.29 -4.69 14.35
N LEU A 144 11.09 -5.26 14.24
CA LEU A 144 10.39 -5.46 12.98
C LEU A 144 9.22 -4.50 12.87
N ALA A 145 9.12 -3.76 11.77
CA ALA A 145 8.08 -2.78 11.50
C ALA A 145 7.53 -2.94 10.08
N GLY A 146 6.31 -2.45 9.86
CA GLY A 146 5.71 -2.39 8.53
C GLY A 146 4.28 -2.95 8.49
N HIS A 147 3.71 -2.92 7.30
CA HIS A 147 2.32 -3.26 7.06
C HIS A 147 1.96 -4.75 7.32
N PHE A 148 2.94 -5.64 7.43
CA PHE A 148 2.72 -7.04 7.78
C PHE A 148 2.51 -7.27 9.30
N ARG A 149 2.64 -6.23 10.12
CA ARG A 149 2.57 -6.35 11.59
C ARG A 149 1.20 -5.95 12.17
N HIS A 150 0.74 -4.73 11.87
CA HIS A 150 -0.42 -4.13 12.56
C HIS A 150 -1.54 -3.63 11.65
N GLY A 151 -1.36 -3.61 10.36
CA GLY A 151 -2.34 -3.16 9.38
C GLY A 151 -1.69 -2.78 8.06
N ILE A 152 -2.48 -2.83 6.99
CA ILE A 152 -2.02 -2.70 5.61
C ILE A 152 -2.17 -1.28 5.04
N SER A 153 -2.86 -0.40 5.76
CA SER A 153 -3.04 0.98 5.29
C SER A 153 -1.74 1.79 5.37
N LEU A 154 -1.70 2.90 4.63
CA LEU A 154 -0.59 3.86 4.74
C LEU A 154 -0.45 4.38 6.18
N SER A 155 -1.57 4.71 6.82
CA SER A 155 -1.60 5.17 8.21
C SER A 155 -1.06 4.13 9.18
N ASP A 156 -1.46 2.84 9.02
CA ASP A 156 -0.95 1.76 9.86
C ASP A 156 0.55 1.57 9.69
N SER A 157 1.06 1.69 8.45
CA SER A 157 2.49 1.58 8.15
C SER A 157 3.30 2.70 8.82
N LEU A 158 2.80 3.93 8.77
CA LEU A 158 3.41 5.08 9.45
C LEU A 158 3.39 4.89 10.97
N LEU A 159 2.24 4.49 11.53
CA LEU A 159 2.09 4.22 12.96
C LEU A 159 3.01 3.08 13.42
N SER A 160 3.15 2.03 12.63
CA SER A 160 4.09 0.94 12.91
C SER A 160 5.53 1.45 13.02
N GLY A 161 5.93 2.38 12.14
CA GLY A 161 7.24 3.03 12.20
C GLY A 161 7.42 3.86 13.48
N LEU A 162 6.45 4.70 13.83
CA LEU A 162 6.48 5.52 15.04
C LEU A 162 6.57 4.66 16.32
N GLN A 163 5.71 3.66 16.44
CA GLN A 163 5.72 2.74 17.59
C GLN A 163 7.04 1.97 17.71
N THR A 164 7.63 1.63 16.58
CA THR A 164 8.94 0.96 16.58
C THR A 164 10.05 1.91 17.01
N ALA A 165 10.02 3.18 16.59
CA ALA A 165 10.97 4.20 17.04
C ALA A 165 10.92 4.39 18.57
N GLU A 166 9.70 4.46 19.14
CA GLU A 166 9.53 4.53 20.60
C GLU A 166 10.09 3.30 21.34
N LYS A 167 9.92 2.10 20.77
CA LYS A 167 10.50 0.87 21.33
C LYS A 167 12.02 0.91 21.31
N ILE A 168 12.60 1.39 20.20
CA ILE A 168 14.05 1.55 20.03
C ILE A 168 14.58 2.54 21.05
N GLU A 169 13.95 3.70 21.22
CA GLU A 169 14.33 4.71 22.21
C GLU A 169 14.33 4.12 23.64
N LYS A 170 13.25 3.45 24.01
CA LYS A 170 13.14 2.77 25.34
C LYS A 170 14.23 1.71 25.51
N TYR A 171 14.56 0.97 24.48
CA TYR A 171 15.62 -0.03 24.50
C TYR A 171 16.99 0.62 24.74
N PHE A 172 17.34 1.66 23.99
CA PHE A 172 18.60 2.39 24.18
C PHE A 172 18.70 3.07 25.55
N ASN A 173 17.61 3.67 26.02
CA ASN A 173 17.57 4.28 27.35
C ASN A 173 17.84 3.26 28.47
N ARG A 174 17.38 2.02 28.33
CA ARG A 174 17.69 0.93 29.25
C ARG A 174 19.16 0.48 29.19
N LEU A 175 19.76 0.50 27.98
CA LEU A 175 21.18 0.17 27.80
C LEU A 175 22.09 1.31 28.28
N ASN A 176 21.69 2.56 28.08
CA ASN A 176 22.40 3.78 28.47
C ASN A 176 22.18 4.17 29.93
N LEU A 177 21.87 3.23 30.79
CA LEU A 177 21.96 3.45 32.24
C LEU A 177 23.35 3.88 32.73
N ASN A 178 24.35 3.95 31.79
CA ASN A 178 25.67 4.53 32.00
C ASN A 178 26.07 5.37 30.79
N GLN A 179 25.65 6.64 30.80
CA GLN A 179 26.12 7.79 30.00
C GLN A 179 25.95 7.77 28.48
N PRO A 180 25.25 8.77 27.88
CA PRO A 180 25.46 9.12 26.50
C PRO A 180 26.83 9.85 26.39
N ALA A 181 27.74 9.31 25.62
CA ALA A 181 28.82 10.14 25.06
C ALA A 181 28.17 11.22 24.20
N PRO A 182 28.50 12.51 24.33
CA PRO A 182 27.98 13.53 23.47
C PRO A 182 28.32 13.20 22.02
N LEU A 183 27.31 13.24 21.14
CA LEU A 183 27.45 12.98 19.70
C LEU A 183 28.37 14.00 18.99
N PHE A 184 28.77 15.08 19.69
CA PHE A 184 29.73 16.09 19.24
C PHE A 184 30.64 16.43 20.42
N PRO A 185 31.98 16.37 20.25
CA PRO A 185 32.88 16.90 21.27
C PRO A 185 32.60 18.40 21.39
N ASP A 186 32.48 18.88 22.63
CA ASP A 186 32.47 20.34 22.92
C ASP A 186 33.68 20.96 22.24
N THR A 187 33.42 21.78 21.22
CA THR A 187 34.45 22.66 20.67
C THR A 187 34.74 23.69 21.75
N ALA A 188 35.80 23.43 22.50
CA ALA A 188 36.33 24.36 23.46
C ALA A 188 36.50 25.74 22.81
N SER A 189 35.81 26.74 23.36
CA SER A 189 36.03 28.16 22.98
C SER A 189 37.47 28.49 23.26
N PRO A 190 38.17 29.12 22.32
CA PRO A 190 39.51 29.63 22.61
C PRO A 190 39.40 30.76 23.62
N THR A 191 39.99 30.58 24.77
CA THR A 191 40.23 31.65 25.74
C THR A 191 41.16 32.68 25.15
N ALA A 192 40.70 33.92 25.15
CA ALA A 192 41.49 35.10 24.78
C ALA A 192 42.56 35.36 25.84
#